data_8c16b8d124d501d5e5d3efac06c3b406
#
_entry.id   8c16b8d124d501d5e5d3efac06c3b406
#
_cell.length_a   1.000
_cell.length_b   1.000
_cell.length_c   1.000
_cell.angle_alpha   90.00
_cell.angle_beta   90.00
_cell.angle_gamma   90.00
#
_symmetry.space_group_name_H-M   'P 1'
#
loop_
_entity.id
_entity.type
_entity.pdbx_description
1 polymer ?
#
loop_
_entity_poly.entity_id
_entity_poly.type
_entity_poly.pdbx_seq_one_letter_code
_entity_poly.pdbx_strand_id
1 'polypeptide(L)'
;MAIDKKKLFVSSVQAEFQEERRALVAYIRQDAMLSRYFDPYIFEESPAQDRSAQRAYLDEVASSDIYMGLYGERYGYDDAEGVSPTEREYDAATQNNLYRIVLIKDVPERHVKEQTLIGKAEQDVVRNMFSTYDELQERVYSALVRYMVYKGILAGGPFDTSFHPYATVNDLDKQKIATFVGLARDKRKFPIVYSEENLPKILNDALHLVSDEGRVTNAALLLFAKDPQKWFVSSVVKCVQFYGTEPVKPIPFQQIYSGSVFELVDQAVAFVMTHIDARVSDRTKSAQTDVEYELPVQAVTEAIVNAVVHRDYTSTGAVQVMLFRDRLEVWNPGGLPKGLTVEKLQGHHRSMPTNPLLANPVYLAGYIEQIGTGTTDLIDRCVAYSLPRPTFKLEDDFLLTIYRHAKPDVSQDNLLNNNKVNNITPQDTPQDTPQVTPQVIRLYKVIGDSELTKQQLMKTLGLEDGKYFRLSYLQPALDAGLIEMTIPDKPTSKNQKYRITKKGKEMNL
;
A
#
# COMPACT_ATOMS: atom_id res chain seq x y z
N MET A 1 -5.21 -25.19 12.36
CA MET A 1 -6.33 -24.86 13.27
C MET A 1 -7.62 -25.17 12.56
N ALA A 2 -8.59 -25.84 13.22
CA ALA A 2 -9.92 -26.01 12.65
C ALA A 2 -10.59 -24.62 12.57
N ILE A 3 -11.15 -24.28 11.42
CA ILE A 3 -11.88 -23.02 11.24
C ILE A 3 -13.18 -23.17 12.04
N ASP A 4 -13.46 -22.24 12.94
CA ASP A 4 -14.73 -22.16 13.67
C ASP A 4 -15.83 -21.76 12.69
N LYS A 5 -16.71 -22.72 12.35
CA LYS A 5 -17.74 -22.52 11.36
C LYS A 5 -18.84 -21.60 11.93
N LYS A 6 -19.32 -20.70 11.11
CA LYS A 6 -20.42 -19.78 11.44
C LYS A 6 -21.76 -20.49 11.30
N LYS A 7 -22.52 -20.51 12.37
CA LYS A 7 -23.85 -21.11 12.39
C LYS A 7 -24.83 -20.25 11.63
N LEU A 8 -25.46 -20.81 10.59
CA LEU A 8 -26.41 -20.16 9.70
C LEU A 8 -27.82 -20.71 9.91
N PHE A 9 -28.71 -19.97 10.56
CA PHE A 9 -30.07 -20.34 10.73
C PHE A 9 -30.90 -19.95 9.50
N VAL A 10 -31.57 -20.94 8.86
CA VAL A 10 -32.41 -20.72 7.69
C VAL A 10 -33.87 -20.74 8.09
N SER A 11 -34.52 -19.59 8.06
CA SER A 11 -35.94 -19.34 8.42
C SER A 11 -36.79 -19.21 7.18
N SER A 12 -37.96 -19.82 7.19
CA SER A 12 -39.02 -19.61 6.19
C SER A 12 -40.30 -20.34 6.59
N VAL A 13 -41.39 -20.08 5.87
CA VAL A 13 -42.62 -20.88 5.99
C VAL A 13 -42.35 -22.29 5.45
N GLN A 14 -42.30 -23.28 6.35
CA GLN A 14 -41.92 -24.66 6.02
C GLN A 14 -42.72 -25.26 4.88
N ALA A 15 -44.05 -25.08 4.91
CA ALA A 15 -44.96 -25.64 3.89
C ALA A 15 -44.75 -25.05 2.48
N GLU A 16 -44.08 -23.92 2.36
CA GLU A 16 -43.80 -23.25 1.08
C GLU A 16 -42.36 -23.55 0.57
N PHE A 17 -41.39 -23.62 1.46
CA PHE A 17 -39.97 -23.69 1.10
C PHE A 17 -39.26 -24.99 1.49
N GLN A 18 -40.01 -26.07 1.74
CA GLN A 18 -39.45 -27.34 2.23
C GLN A 18 -38.33 -27.90 1.33
N GLU A 19 -38.56 -27.88 0.03
CA GLU A 19 -37.61 -28.40 -0.96
C GLU A 19 -36.38 -27.46 -1.10
N GLU A 20 -36.65 -26.16 -1.25
CA GLU A 20 -35.61 -25.13 -1.39
C GLU A 20 -34.69 -25.11 -0.17
N ARG A 21 -35.23 -25.20 1.06
CA ARG A 21 -34.42 -25.25 2.30
C ARG A 21 -33.50 -26.45 2.34
N ARG A 22 -34.02 -27.65 2.06
CA ARG A 22 -33.18 -28.86 2.03
C ARG A 22 -32.13 -28.84 0.97
N ALA A 23 -32.47 -28.39 -0.24
CA ALA A 23 -31.54 -28.25 -1.35
C ALA A 23 -30.48 -27.20 -1.02
N LEU A 24 -30.84 -26.08 -0.40
CA LEU A 24 -29.91 -25.02 0.00
C LEU A 24 -28.93 -25.49 1.06
N VAL A 25 -29.38 -26.21 2.09
CA VAL A 25 -28.49 -26.81 3.10
C VAL A 25 -27.52 -27.81 2.47
N ALA A 26 -28.01 -28.66 1.57
CA ALA A 26 -27.18 -29.62 0.84
C ALA A 26 -26.14 -28.88 -0.01
N TYR A 27 -26.52 -27.82 -0.72
CA TYR A 27 -25.65 -26.97 -1.51
C TYR A 27 -24.52 -26.36 -0.68
N ILE A 28 -24.84 -25.72 0.46
CA ILE A 28 -23.85 -25.08 1.33
C ILE A 28 -22.87 -26.11 1.90
N ARG A 29 -23.39 -27.31 2.28
CA ARG A 29 -22.55 -28.39 2.84
C ARG A 29 -21.65 -29.06 1.80
N GLN A 30 -22.03 -29.02 0.51
CA GLN A 30 -21.26 -29.64 -0.59
C GLN A 30 -20.33 -28.66 -1.28
N ASP A 31 -20.59 -27.37 -1.24
CA ASP A 31 -19.72 -26.38 -1.84
C ASP A 31 -18.36 -26.34 -1.15
N ALA A 32 -17.28 -26.38 -1.96
CA ALA A 32 -15.90 -26.53 -1.48
C ALA A 32 -15.43 -25.36 -0.59
N MET A 33 -16.00 -24.16 -0.76
CA MET A 33 -15.68 -22.98 0.03
C MET A 33 -16.67 -22.80 1.19
N LEU A 34 -17.98 -22.77 0.90
CA LEU A 34 -19.00 -22.48 1.91
C LEU A 34 -19.00 -23.51 3.05
N SER A 35 -18.80 -24.79 2.74
CA SER A 35 -18.74 -25.87 3.74
C SER A 35 -17.61 -25.73 4.77
N ARG A 36 -16.57 -24.94 4.47
CA ARG A 36 -15.46 -24.69 5.40
C ARG A 36 -15.80 -23.62 6.44
N TYR A 37 -16.68 -22.68 6.09
CA TYR A 37 -16.93 -21.50 6.90
C TYR A 37 -18.31 -21.46 7.51
N PHE A 38 -19.30 -22.21 6.97
CA PHE A 38 -20.69 -22.18 7.41
C PHE A 38 -21.18 -23.56 7.84
N ASP A 39 -22.05 -23.55 8.86
CA ASP A 39 -22.82 -24.70 9.31
C ASP A 39 -24.32 -24.34 9.21
N PRO A 40 -24.98 -24.68 8.07
CA PRO A 40 -26.37 -24.35 7.86
C PRO A 40 -27.27 -25.25 8.72
N TYR A 41 -28.24 -24.63 9.36
CA TYR A 41 -29.21 -25.28 10.23
C TYR A 41 -30.63 -24.96 9.79
N ILE A 42 -31.49 -26.01 9.73
CA ILE A 42 -32.93 -25.93 9.55
C ILE A 42 -33.58 -26.67 10.69
N PHE A 43 -34.75 -26.15 11.18
CA PHE A 43 -35.40 -26.67 12.34
C PHE A 43 -35.83 -28.15 12.20
N GLU A 44 -36.12 -28.61 10.98
CA GLU A 44 -36.48 -29.99 10.65
C GLU A 44 -35.39 -31.03 10.95
N GLU A 45 -34.15 -30.61 11.07
CA GLU A 45 -33.01 -31.46 11.44
C GLU A 45 -32.80 -31.56 12.96
N SER A 46 -33.59 -30.80 13.74
CA SER A 46 -33.48 -30.83 15.21
C SER A 46 -33.84 -32.21 15.77
N PRO A 47 -33.04 -32.76 16.69
CA PRO A 47 -33.44 -33.96 17.42
C PRO A 47 -34.66 -33.67 18.31
N ALA A 48 -35.42 -34.71 18.60
CA ALA A 48 -36.56 -34.61 19.55
C ALA A 48 -36.06 -34.15 20.92
N GLN A 49 -36.74 -33.15 21.50
CA GLN A 49 -36.37 -32.50 22.76
C GLN A 49 -37.59 -32.36 23.69
N ASP A 50 -37.35 -32.43 25.01
CA ASP A 50 -38.35 -32.21 26.02
C ASP A 50 -38.53 -30.70 26.33
N ARG A 51 -38.96 -29.94 25.31
CA ARG A 51 -39.30 -28.50 25.39
C ARG A 51 -40.22 -28.11 24.26
N SER A 52 -40.91 -26.97 24.40
CA SER A 52 -41.80 -26.49 23.34
C SER A 52 -41.02 -26.16 22.06
N ALA A 53 -41.62 -26.44 20.90
CA ALA A 53 -41.05 -26.10 19.60
C ALA A 53 -40.64 -24.63 19.52
N GLN A 54 -41.50 -23.71 20.04
CA GLN A 54 -41.22 -22.28 20.05
C GLN A 54 -39.92 -21.92 20.80
N ARG A 55 -39.68 -22.46 21.99
CA ARG A 55 -38.47 -22.23 22.73
C ARG A 55 -37.24 -22.82 21.99
N ALA A 56 -37.44 -24.01 21.40
CA ALA A 56 -36.35 -24.67 20.70
C ALA A 56 -35.82 -23.84 19.50
N TYR A 57 -36.73 -23.35 18.62
CA TYR A 57 -36.24 -22.57 17.47
C TYR A 57 -35.74 -21.17 17.85
N LEU A 58 -36.32 -20.50 18.87
CA LEU A 58 -35.80 -19.21 19.34
C LEU A 58 -34.40 -19.32 19.97
N ASP A 59 -34.15 -20.39 20.76
CA ASP A 59 -32.81 -20.66 21.31
C ASP A 59 -31.79 -20.95 20.19
N GLU A 60 -32.21 -21.64 19.13
CA GLU A 60 -31.37 -21.91 17.98
C GLU A 60 -31.02 -20.62 17.20
N VAL A 61 -32.01 -19.74 16.98
CA VAL A 61 -31.78 -18.41 16.42
C VAL A 61 -30.77 -17.64 17.28
N ALA A 62 -31.02 -17.55 18.60
CA ALA A 62 -30.17 -16.81 19.52
C ALA A 62 -28.69 -17.31 19.56
N SER A 63 -28.49 -18.62 19.33
CA SER A 63 -27.16 -19.24 19.29
C SER A 63 -26.46 -19.19 17.91
N SER A 64 -27.12 -18.61 16.91
CA SER A 64 -26.59 -18.53 15.55
C SER A 64 -25.78 -17.25 15.31
N ASP A 65 -24.88 -17.27 14.32
CA ASP A 65 -24.10 -16.10 13.86
C ASP A 65 -24.86 -15.31 12.79
N ILE A 66 -25.65 -16.03 11.98
CA ILE A 66 -26.34 -15.51 10.79
C ILE A 66 -27.77 -16.00 10.78
N TYR A 67 -28.69 -15.09 10.52
CA TYR A 67 -30.08 -15.39 10.18
C TYR A 67 -30.29 -15.20 8.67
N MET A 68 -30.93 -16.20 8.02
CA MET A 68 -31.32 -16.13 6.62
C MET A 68 -32.82 -16.37 6.51
N GLY A 69 -33.57 -15.34 6.17
CA GLY A 69 -35.02 -15.40 5.95
C GLY A 69 -35.34 -15.56 4.46
N LEU A 70 -36.14 -16.60 4.14
CA LEU A 70 -36.74 -16.79 2.82
C LEU A 70 -38.23 -16.47 2.94
N TYR A 71 -38.71 -15.43 2.27
CA TYR A 71 -40.05 -14.92 2.32
C TYR A 71 -40.75 -15.10 0.98
N GLY A 72 -41.97 -15.63 1.00
CA GLY A 72 -42.69 -15.98 -0.20
C GLY A 72 -44.13 -15.47 -0.24
N GLU A 73 -45.06 -16.32 -0.66
CA GLU A 73 -46.50 -16.05 -0.75
C GLU A 73 -47.16 -16.10 0.64
N ARG A 74 -46.75 -17.07 1.49
CA ARG A 74 -47.48 -17.46 2.72
C ARG A 74 -46.83 -16.88 3.96
N TYR A 75 -47.66 -16.42 4.92
CA TYR A 75 -47.20 -15.97 6.23
C TYR A 75 -46.98 -17.13 7.23
N GLY A 76 -47.53 -18.31 6.95
CA GLY A 76 -47.57 -19.44 7.87
C GLY A 76 -48.79 -19.44 8.78
N TYR A 77 -48.70 -20.16 9.90
CA TYR A 77 -49.78 -20.19 10.88
C TYR A 77 -49.57 -19.14 11.96
N ASP A 78 -50.67 -18.59 12.46
CA ASP A 78 -50.65 -17.65 13.56
C ASP A 78 -50.62 -18.40 14.92
N ASP A 79 -49.78 -17.95 15.83
CA ASP A 79 -49.83 -18.38 17.22
C ASP A 79 -50.98 -17.67 17.99
N ALA A 80 -51.02 -17.85 19.31
CA ALA A 80 -52.05 -17.24 20.18
C ALA A 80 -52.04 -15.70 20.15
N GLU A 81 -50.94 -15.08 19.73
CA GLU A 81 -50.77 -13.63 19.60
C GLU A 81 -50.91 -13.15 18.15
N GLY A 82 -51.23 -14.04 17.23
CA GLY A 82 -51.42 -13.74 15.82
C GLY A 82 -50.13 -13.51 15.05
N VAL A 83 -49.00 -14.02 15.55
CA VAL A 83 -47.67 -13.88 14.98
C VAL A 83 -47.14 -15.23 14.48
N SER A 84 -46.54 -15.28 13.29
CA SER A 84 -45.99 -16.53 12.78
C SER A 84 -44.66 -16.88 13.41
N PRO A 85 -44.25 -18.17 13.42
CA PRO A 85 -42.89 -18.57 13.84
C PRO A 85 -41.81 -17.85 13.07
N THR A 86 -41.96 -17.68 11.77
CA THR A 86 -41.00 -16.98 10.88
C THR A 86 -40.79 -15.51 11.29
N GLU A 87 -41.88 -14.81 11.68
CA GLU A 87 -41.75 -13.43 12.17
C GLU A 87 -41.07 -13.38 13.54
N ARG A 88 -41.39 -14.33 14.46
CA ARG A 88 -40.69 -14.41 15.76
C ARG A 88 -39.21 -14.73 15.63
N GLU A 89 -38.85 -15.57 14.67
CA GLU A 89 -37.45 -15.88 14.36
C GLU A 89 -36.73 -14.63 13.86
N TYR A 90 -37.35 -13.81 12.99
CA TYR A 90 -36.79 -12.52 12.53
C TYR A 90 -36.63 -11.53 13.70
N ASP A 91 -37.65 -11.44 14.59
CA ASP A 91 -37.56 -10.55 15.74
C ASP A 91 -36.48 -10.99 16.72
N ALA A 92 -36.34 -12.28 16.97
CA ALA A 92 -35.27 -12.83 17.81
C ALA A 92 -33.88 -12.56 17.19
N ALA A 93 -33.73 -12.71 15.87
CA ALA A 93 -32.49 -12.39 15.16
C ALA A 93 -32.14 -10.89 15.27
N THR A 94 -33.18 -10.02 15.22
CA THR A 94 -32.99 -8.57 15.38
C THR A 94 -32.57 -8.21 16.80
N GLN A 95 -33.25 -8.76 17.81
CA GLN A 95 -32.97 -8.52 19.24
C GLN A 95 -31.54 -9.00 19.63
N ASN A 96 -31.08 -10.10 19.02
CA ASN A 96 -29.75 -10.64 19.27
C ASN A 96 -28.65 -10.03 18.36
N ASN A 97 -28.96 -9.02 17.54
CA ASN A 97 -28.04 -8.36 16.62
C ASN A 97 -27.33 -9.33 15.66
N LEU A 98 -28.02 -10.36 15.18
CA LEU A 98 -27.46 -11.27 14.19
C LEU A 98 -27.25 -10.59 12.85
N TYR A 99 -26.30 -11.10 12.06
CA TYR A 99 -26.19 -10.70 10.66
C TYR A 99 -27.39 -11.29 9.90
N ARG A 100 -28.23 -10.43 9.32
CA ARG A 100 -29.48 -10.84 8.69
C ARG A 100 -29.37 -10.79 7.17
N ILE A 101 -29.73 -11.88 6.51
CA ILE A 101 -29.87 -12.03 5.05
C ILE A 101 -31.35 -12.23 4.77
N VAL A 102 -31.94 -11.39 3.94
CA VAL A 102 -33.37 -11.46 3.57
C VAL A 102 -33.48 -11.65 2.07
N LEU A 103 -34.11 -12.78 1.67
CA LEU A 103 -34.32 -13.17 0.28
C LEU A 103 -35.80 -13.35 0.06
N ILE A 104 -36.38 -12.71 -0.96
CA ILE A 104 -37.80 -12.63 -1.22
C ILE A 104 -38.09 -13.30 -2.54
N LYS A 105 -38.94 -14.33 -2.52
CA LYS A 105 -39.42 -15.00 -3.73
C LYS A 105 -40.34 -14.06 -4.50
N ASP A 106 -40.12 -13.92 -5.79
CA ASP A 106 -41.03 -13.18 -6.66
C ASP A 106 -42.31 -13.99 -6.90
N VAL A 107 -43.43 -13.48 -6.41
CA VAL A 107 -44.72 -14.14 -6.46
C VAL A 107 -45.81 -13.14 -6.88
N PRO A 108 -46.84 -13.57 -7.66
CA PRO A 108 -47.87 -12.67 -8.16
C PRO A 108 -48.77 -12.12 -7.07
N GLU A 109 -49.06 -12.91 -6.04
CA GLU A 109 -49.88 -12.53 -4.90
C GLU A 109 -49.15 -12.89 -3.59
N ARG A 110 -49.39 -12.15 -2.54
CA ARG A 110 -48.75 -12.35 -1.25
C ARG A 110 -49.72 -12.09 -0.10
N HIS A 111 -49.64 -12.91 0.93
CA HIS A 111 -50.46 -12.73 2.14
C HIS A 111 -50.13 -11.36 2.79
N VAL A 112 -51.19 -10.64 3.26
CA VAL A 112 -51.03 -9.26 3.79
C VAL A 112 -50.07 -9.19 4.97
N LYS A 113 -50.10 -10.16 5.90
CA LYS A 113 -49.13 -10.19 7.02
C LYS A 113 -47.70 -10.48 6.56
N GLU A 114 -47.50 -11.31 5.52
CA GLU A 114 -46.18 -11.56 4.93
C GLU A 114 -45.64 -10.28 4.29
N GLN A 115 -46.47 -9.52 3.60
CA GLN A 115 -46.09 -8.23 3.06
C GLN A 115 -45.68 -7.23 4.17
N THR A 116 -46.38 -7.27 5.32
CA THR A 116 -46.06 -6.46 6.50
C THR A 116 -44.71 -6.87 7.11
N LEU A 117 -44.44 -8.17 7.25
CA LEU A 117 -43.15 -8.69 7.72
C LEU A 117 -41.99 -8.28 6.79
N ILE A 118 -42.20 -8.39 5.48
CA ILE A 118 -41.23 -7.94 4.50
C ILE A 118 -40.96 -6.43 4.64
N GLY A 119 -42.04 -5.62 4.75
CA GLY A 119 -41.91 -4.18 4.97
C GLY A 119 -41.16 -3.81 6.25
N LYS A 120 -41.34 -4.60 7.32
CA LYS A 120 -40.57 -4.49 8.56
C LYS A 120 -39.10 -4.81 8.34
N ALA A 121 -38.80 -5.88 7.63
CA ALA A 121 -37.40 -6.27 7.33
C ALA A 121 -36.70 -5.26 6.41
N GLU A 122 -37.38 -4.66 5.45
CA GLU A 122 -36.84 -3.65 4.53
C GLU A 122 -36.40 -2.36 5.22
N GLN A 123 -36.91 -2.05 6.40
CA GLN A 123 -36.49 -0.89 7.18
C GLN A 123 -35.07 -1.06 7.73
N ASP A 124 -34.64 -2.31 7.96
CA ASP A 124 -33.42 -2.64 8.66
C ASP A 124 -32.35 -3.29 7.76
N VAL A 125 -32.74 -3.95 6.67
CA VAL A 125 -31.85 -4.81 5.86
C VAL A 125 -32.09 -4.60 4.37
N VAL A 126 -30.97 -4.58 3.60
CA VAL A 126 -31.07 -4.61 2.13
C VAL A 126 -31.49 -6.01 1.69
N ARG A 127 -32.62 -6.13 1.06
CA ARG A 127 -33.16 -7.38 0.53
C ARG A 127 -32.71 -7.70 -0.88
N ASN A 128 -32.85 -8.96 -1.28
CA ASN A 128 -32.68 -9.40 -2.67
C ASN A 128 -33.85 -10.29 -3.09
N MET A 129 -34.21 -10.28 -4.38
CA MET A 129 -35.31 -11.07 -4.93
C MET A 129 -34.76 -12.25 -5.74
N PHE A 130 -35.57 -13.32 -5.82
CA PHE A 130 -35.35 -14.49 -6.64
C PHE A 130 -36.68 -15.08 -7.17
N SER A 131 -36.65 -15.68 -8.36
CA SER A 131 -37.77 -16.34 -8.98
C SER A 131 -37.56 -17.85 -9.10
N THR A 132 -36.30 -18.28 -9.27
CA THR A 132 -35.90 -19.68 -9.45
C THR A 132 -34.97 -20.15 -8.34
N TYR A 133 -34.79 -21.48 -8.22
CA TYR A 133 -33.86 -22.05 -7.27
C TYR A 133 -32.38 -21.68 -7.63
N ASP A 134 -32.04 -21.62 -8.91
CA ASP A 134 -30.70 -21.23 -9.35
C ASP A 134 -30.38 -19.79 -8.97
N GLU A 135 -31.34 -18.87 -9.15
CA GLU A 135 -31.20 -17.50 -8.65
C GLU A 135 -31.06 -17.44 -7.12
N LEU A 136 -31.83 -18.26 -6.40
CA LEU A 136 -31.70 -18.37 -4.94
C LEU A 136 -30.28 -18.80 -4.55
N GLN A 137 -29.71 -19.81 -5.20
CA GLN A 137 -28.33 -20.24 -4.96
C GLN A 137 -27.33 -19.12 -5.21
N GLU A 138 -27.44 -18.39 -6.32
CA GLU A 138 -26.55 -17.27 -6.64
C GLU A 138 -26.65 -16.16 -5.58
N ARG A 139 -27.87 -15.82 -5.16
CA ARG A 139 -28.08 -14.77 -4.13
C ARG A 139 -27.51 -15.18 -2.78
N VAL A 140 -27.72 -16.45 -2.38
CA VAL A 140 -27.17 -17.00 -1.13
C VAL A 140 -25.65 -17.01 -1.19
N TYR A 141 -25.06 -17.53 -2.28
CA TYR A 141 -23.61 -17.51 -2.46
C TYR A 141 -23.03 -16.10 -2.31
N SER A 142 -23.61 -15.15 -3.05
CA SER A 142 -23.17 -13.75 -3.03
C SER A 142 -23.31 -13.12 -1.64
N ALA A 143 -24.41 -13.41 -0.91
CA ALA A 143 -24.65 -12.88 0.43
C ALA A 143 -23.66 -13.47 1.46
N LEU A 144 -23.37 -14.78 1.41
CA LEU A 144 -22.42 -15.44 2.29
C LEU A 144 -20.99 -15.02 2.02
N VAL A 145 -20.60 -14.84 0.74
CA VAL A 145 -19.30 -14.26 0.37
C VAL A 145 -19.18 -12.83 0.90
N ARG A 146 -20.23 -12.00 0.75
CA ARG A 146 -20.26 -10.63 1.30
C ARG A 146 -20.13 -10.63 2.82
N TYR A 147 -20.79 -11.56 3.52
CA TYR A 147 -20.62 -11.75 4.96
C TYR A 147 -19.16 -12.07 5.32
N MET A 148 -18.52 -13.01 4.60
CA MET A 148 -17.12 -13.35 4.85
C MET A 148 -16.19 -12.17 4.63
N VAL A 149 -16.45 -11.36 3.59
CA VAL A 149 -15.73 -10.11 3.34
C VAL A 149 -15.96 -9.12 4.50
N TYR A 150 -17.22 -8.89 4.88
CA TYR A 150 -17.58 -7.99 5.98
C TYR A 150 -16.95 -8.38 7.32
N LYS A 151 -16.82 -9.68 7.59
CA LYS A 151 -16.15 -10.21 8.79
C LYS A 151 -14.63 -10.35 8.65
N GLY A 152 -14.04 -10.01 7.49
CA GLY A 152 -12.61 -10.16 7.23
C GLY A 152 -12.14 -11.61 7.12
N ILE A 153 -13.07 -12.57 6.91
CA ILE A 153 -12.76 -13.98 6.70
C ILE A 153 -12.16 -14.20 5.30
N LEU A 154 -12.67 -13.47 4.32
CA LEU A 154 -12.11 -13.38 2.97
C LEU A 154 -11.63 -11.97 2.71
N ALA A 155 -10.47 -11.85 2.07
CA ALA A 155 -10.04 -10.59 1.50
C ALA A 155 -10.98 -10.25 0.33
N GLY A 156 -11.90 -9.32 0.55
CA GLY A 156 -12.86 -8.91 -0.46
C GLY A 156 -12.51 -7.54 -0.99
N GLY A 157 -12.07 -7.48 -2.24
CA GLY A 157 -11.63 -6.25 -2.87
C GLY A 157 -10.11 -6.13 -2.95
N PRO A 158 -9.57 -4.96 -3.29
CA PRO A 158 -8.15 -4.68 -3.29
C PRO A 158 -7.50 -5.02 -1.94
N PHE A 159 -6.25 -5.48 -1.97
CA PHE A 159 -5.50 -5.85 -0.75
C PHE A 159 -5.53 -4.73 0.31
N ASP A 160 -5.40 -3.50 -0.11
CA ASP A 160 -5.30 -2.33 0.74
C ASP A 160 -6.59 -1.99 1.50
N THR A 161 -7.77 -2.40 0.98
CA THR A 161 -9.08 -2.21 1.63
C THR A 161 -9.41 -3.26 2.69
N SER A 162 -8.68 -4.37 2.72
CA SER A 162 -8.88 -5.44 3.68
C SER A 162 -8.42 -5.02 5.08
N PHE A 163 -9.17 -5.40 6.11
CA PHE A 163 -8.78 -5.19 7.50
C PHE A 163 -7.77 -6.23 7.96
N HIS A 164 -6.73 -5.78 8.66
CA HIS A 164 -5.76 -6.69 9.25
C HIS A 164 -6.31 -7.32 10.53
N PRO A 165 -6.26 -8.67 10.69
CA PRO A 165 -6.96 -9.35 11.78
C PRO A 165 -6.41 -9.07 13.19
N TYR A 166 -5.15 -8.63 13.29
CA TYR A 166 -4.45 -8.47 14.57
C TYR A 166 -3.95 -7.04 14.84
N ALA A 167 -4.04 -6.16 13.85
CA ALA A 167 -3.55 -4.79 14.01
C ALA A 167 -4.61 -3.88 14.63
N THR A 168 -4.15 -2.92 15.40
CA THR A 168 -4.96 -1.91 16.08
C THR A 168 -4.48 -0.50 15.74
N VAL A 169 -5.25 0.52 16.08
CA VAL A 169 -4.86 1.93 15.91
C VAL A 169 -3.56 2.26 16.68
N ASN A 170 -3.25 1.52 17.75
CA ASN A 170 -2.01 1.71 18.52
C ASN A 170 -0.74 1.29 17.75
N ASP A 171 -0.88 0.50 16.69
CA ASP A 171 0.24 0.12 15.82
C ASP A 171 0.60 1.23 14.82
N LEU A 172 -0.26 2.25 14.67
CA LEU A 172 -0.02 3.40 13.82
C LEU A 172 0.86 4.44 14.53
N ASP A 173 1.67 5.13 13.75
CA ASP A 173 2.54 6.22 14.19
C ASP A 173 1.84 7.57 14.02
N LYS A 174 1.51 8.20 15.12
CA LYS A 174 0.85 9.52 15.16
C LYS A 174 1.68 10.61 14.48
N GLN A 175 3.01 10.54 14.57
CA GLN A 175 3.89 11.51 13.93
C GLN A 175 3.86 11.39 12.40
N LYS A 176 3.83 10.17 11.86
CA LYS A 176 3.66 9.93 10.42
C LYS A 176 2.32 10.49 9.93
N ILE A 177 1.24 10.28 10.70
CA ILE A 177 -0.08 10.83 10.37
C ILE A 177 -0.06 12.37 10.42
N ALA A 178 0.56 12.97 11.44
CA ALA A 178 0.69 14.42 11.56
C ALA A 178 1.47 15.03 10.38
N THR A 179 2.58 14.40 9.99
CA THR A 179 3.40 14.80 8.83
C THR A 179 2.59 14.72 7.54
N PHE A 180 1.87 13.61 7.32
CA PHE A 180 0.98 13.45 6.17
C PHE A 180 -0.09 14.55 6.11
N VAL A 181 -0.79 14.81 7.23
CA VAL A 181 -1.82 15.86 7.28
C VAL A 181 -1.23 17.23 6.94
N GLY A 182 -0.03 17.52 7.42
CA GLY A 182 0.70 18.75 7.08
C GLY A 182 0.92 18.88 5.56
N LEU A 183 1.45 17.83 4.93
CA LEU A 183 1.66 17.77 3.48
C LEU A 183 0.35 17.88 2.70
N ALA A 184 -0.68 17.13 3.09
CA ALA A 184 -1.98 17.12 2.41
C ALA A 184 -2.67 18.49 2.48
N ARG A 185 -2.52 19.23 3.58
CA ARG A 185 -3.03 20.59 3.72
C ARG A 185 -2.27 21.58 2.83
N ASP A 186 -0.97 21.48 2.80
CA ASP A 186 -0.13 22.33 1.95
C ASP A 186 -0.40 22.07 0.46
N LYS A 187 -0.39 20.82 0.01
CA LYS A 187 -0.47 20.43 -1.40
C LYS A 187 -1.88 20.43 -1.96
N ARG A 188 -2.86 19.95 -1.19
CA ARG A 188 -4.24 19.70 -1.67
C ARG A 188 -5.34 20.33 -0.82
N LYS A 189 -4.98 21.25 0.09
CA LYS A 189 -5.93 21.95 0.97
C LYS A 189 -6.82 20.99 1.77
N PHE A 190 -6.24 19.88 2.25
CA PHE A 190 -6.97 18.92 3.08
C PHE A 190 -7.62 19.65 4.28
N PRO A 191 -8.93 19.49 4.52
CA PRO A 191 -9.67 20.40 5.40
C PRO A 191 -9.42 20.20 6.88
N ILE A 192 -8.91 19.02 7.30
CA ILE A 192 -8.78 18.63 8.71
C ILE A 192 -7.38 18.99 9.20
N VAL A 193 -7.30 19.60 10.38
CA VAL A 193 -6.04 19.85 11.10
C VAL A 193 -5.75 18.65 11.98
N TYR A 194 -4.49 18.24 12.05
CA TYR A 194 -4.08 17.18 12.96
C TYR A 194 -4.25 17.60 14.43
N SER A 195 -4.97 16.78 15.18
CA SER A 195 -5.01 16.76 16.65
C SER A 195 -5.39 15.34 17.09
N GLU A 196 -5.14 14.99 18.34
CA GLU A 196 -5.55 13.70 18.92
C GLU A 196 -7.08 13.50 18.80
N GLU A 197 -7.86 14.55 18.99
CA GLU A 197 -9.33 14.53 18.89
C GLU A 197 -9.81 14.30 17.46
N ASN A 198 -9.07 14.82 16.46
CA ASN A 198 -9.42 14.68 15.05
C ASN A 198 -8.90 13.38 14.43
N LEU A 199 -8.12 12.59 15.16
CA LEU A 199 -7.52 11.35 14.63
C LEU A 199 -8.57 10.36 14.08
N PRO A 200 -9.69 10.07 14.77
CA PRO A 200 -10.76 9.23 14.20
C PRO A 200 -11.34 9.84 12.93
N LYS A 201 -11.63 11.16 12.92
CA LYS A 201 -12.16 11.86 11.76
C LYS A 201 -11.22 11.82 10.55
N ILE A 202 -9.90 11.88 10.78
CA ILE A 202 -8.90 11.74 9.73
C ILE A 202 -8.86 10.31 9.19
N LEU A 203 -8.72 9.33 10.07
CA LEU A 203 -8.47 7.94 9.69
C LEU A 203 -9.73 7.22 9.20
N ASN A 204 -10.89 7.48 9.81
CA ASN A 204 -12.15 6.83 9.46
C ASN A 204 -12.93 7.63 8.41
N ASP A 205 -13.35 8.87 8.73
CA ASP A 205 -14.30 9.60 7.89
C ASP A 205 -13.65 10.11 6.58
N ALA A 206 -12.41 10.62 6.65
CA ALA A 206 -11.77 11.25 5.50
C ALA A 206 -10.95 10.27 4.65
N LEU A 207 -10.25 9.33 5.26
CA LEU A 207 -9.33 8.43 4.57
C LEU A 207 -9.84 6.99 4.46
N HIS A 208 -10.87 6.61 5.21
CA HIS A 208 -11.44 5.25 5.26
C HIS A 208 -10.42 4.16 5.59
N LEU A 209 -9.43 4.50 6.42
CA LEU A 209 -8.31 3.62 6.81
C LEU A 209 -8.60 2.81 8.07
N VAL A 210 -9.59 3.22 8.85
CA VAL A 210 -10.04 2.56 10.09
C VAL A 210 -11.55 2.47 10.08
N SER A 211 -12.13 1.35 10.53
CA SER A 211 -13.59 1.22 10.66
C SER A 211 -14.10 1.87 11.94
N ASP A 212 -15.43 2.00 12.05
CA ASP A 212 -16.12 2.50 13.27
C ASP A 212 -15.81 1.64 14.51
N GLU A 213 -15.56 0.33 14.31
CA GLU A 213 -15.16 -0.59 15.37
C GLU A 213 -13.66 -0.56 15.67
N GLY A 214 -12.89 0.36 15.08
CA GLY A 214 -11.46 0.50 15.29
C GLY A 214 -10.59 -0.55 14.55
N ARG A 215 -11.14 -1.28 13.57
CA ARG A 215 -10.36 -2.20 12.73
C ARG A 215 -9.50 -1.42 11.73
N VAL A 216 -8.25 -1.81 11.60
CA VAL A 216 -7.25 -1.13 10.78
C VAL A 216 -7.10 -1.81 9.44
N THR A 217 -7.14 -1.06 8.34
CA THR A 217 -6.93 -1.59 6.99
C THR A 217 -5.45 -1.85 6.71
N ASN A 218 -5.17 -2.71 5.72
CA ASN A 218 -3.79 -2.92 5.26
C ASN A 218 -3.16 -1.62 4.72
N ALA A 219 -3.96 -0.75 4.08
CA ALA A 219 -3.48 0.57 3.65
C ALA A 219 -3.00 1.43 4.83
N ALA A 220 -3.75 1.46 5.94
CA ALA A 220 -3.36 2.22 7.13
C ALA A 220 -1.99 1.77 7.67
N LEU A 221 -1.74 0.47 7.67
CA LEU A 221 -0.47 -0.11 8.12
C LEU A 221 0.67 0.23 7.16
N LEU A 222 0.45 0.13 5.86
CA LEU A 222 1.46 0.47 4.84
C LEU A 222 1.82 1.96 4.86
N LEU A 223 0.85 2.84 5.14
CA LEU A 223 1.05 4.29 5.17
C LEU A 223 1.62 4.78 6.50
N PHE A 224 1.12 4.25 7.61
CA PHE A 224 1.29 4.88 8.92
C PHE A 224 1.75 3.95 10.04
N ALA A 225 1.96 2.64 9.82
CA ALA A 225 2.47 1.80 10.90
C ALA A 225 3.84 2.27 11.40
N LYS A 226 4.12 2.05 12.67
CA LYS A 226 5.45 2.26 13.29
C LYS A 226 6.51 1.44 12.57
N ASP A 227 6.18 0.19 12.26
CA ASP A 227 6.98 -0.74 11.48
C ASP A 227 6.07 -1.51 10.50
N PRO A 228 5.92 -1.04 9.24
CA PRO A 228 5.10 -1.71 8.24
C PRO A 228 5.59 -3.12 7.91
N GLN A 229 6.90 -3.37 7.98
CA GLN A 229 7.49 -4.66 7.62
C GLN A 229 7.24 -5.77 8.67
N LYS A 230 6.87 -5.39 9.89
CA LYS A 230 6.32 -6.33 10.89
C LYS A 230 5.08 -7.06 10.35
N TRP A 231 4.28 -6.37 9.55
CA TRP A 231 3.03 -6.86 9.00
C TRP A 231 3.18 -7.41 7.58
N PHE A 232 4.00 -6.74 6.77
CA PHE A 232 4.20 -7.02 5.35
C PHE A 232 5.70 -7.06 5.03
N VAL A 233 6.34 -8.19 5.31
CA VAL A 233 7.80 -8.39 5.20
C VAL A 233 8.33 -8.04 3.80
N SER A 234 7.57 -8.34 2.75
CA SER A 234 7.95 -8.06 1.35
C SER A 234 7.70 -6.61 0.90
N SER A 235 7.08 -5.76 1.76
CA SER A 235 6.81 -4.35 1.46
C SER A 235 8.08 -3.50 1.60
N VAL A 236 9.06 -3.78 0.75
CA VAL A 236 10.36 -3.09 0.68
C VAL A 236 10.64 -2.69 -0.76
N VAL A 237 11.58 -1.75 -0.94
CA VAL A 237 12.13 -1.40 -2.27
C VAL A 237 13.59 -1.79 -2.30
N LYS A 238 13.98 -2.57 -3.32
CA LYS A 238 15.37 -2.97 -3.56
C LYS A 238 15.96 -2.07 -4.64
N CYS A 239 16.95 -1.28 -4.28
CA CYS A 239 17.67 -0.41 -5.21
C CYS A 239 19.04 -0.98 -5.49
N VAL A 240 19.40 -1.08 -6.77
CA VAL A 240 20.68 -1.65 -7.22
C VAL A 240 21.26 -0.78 -8.34
N GLN A 241 22.55 -0.53 -8.29
CA GLN A 241 23.28 0.08 -9.41
C GLN A 241 24.23 -0.95 -10.02
N PHE A 242 24.29 -0.98 -11.36
CA PHE A 242 25.21 -1.81 -12.13
C PHE A 242 26.21 -0.94 -12.91
N TYR A 243 27.43 -1.43 -13.09
CA TYR A 243 28.44 -0.71 -13.90
C TYR A 243 28.13 -0.72 -15.39
N GLY A 244 27.56 -1.80 -15.88
CA GLY A 244 27.28 -2.04 -17.29
C GLY A 244 25.81 -1.94 -17.65
N THR A 245 25.47 -2.56 -18.76
CA THR A 245 24.11 -2.67 -19.30
C THR A 245 23.41 -3.97 -18.88
N GLU A 246 24.14 -4.89 -18.24
CA GLU A 246 23.66 -6.18 -17.81
C GLU A 246 23.70 -6.34 -16.28
N PRO A 247 22.80 -7.13 -15.66
CA PRO A 247 22.73 -7.32 -14.22
C PRO A 247 23.79 -8.32 -13.72
N VAL A 248 25.05 -8.00 -13.95
CA VAL A 248 26.20 -8.87 -13.62
C VAL A 248 27.00 -8.33 -12.45
N LYS A 249 27.66 -9.24 -11.71
CA LYS A 249 28.59 -8.88 -10.64
C LYS A 249 29.94 -8.45 -11.23
N PRO A 250 30.71 -7.53 -10.55
CA PRO A 250 30.42 -6.96 -9.24
C PRO A 250 29.30 -5.91 -9.25
N ILE A 251 28.51 -5.86 -8.16
CA ILE A 251 27.46 -4.86 -7.94
C ILE A 251 28.04 -3.74 -7.08
N PRO A 252 28.20 -2.52 -7.61
CA PRO A 252 28.84 -1.41 -6.87
C PRO A 252 27.99 -0.95 -5.69
N PHE A 253 26.66 -0.83 -5.87
CA PHE A 253 25.76 -0.37 -4.82
C PHE A 253 24.49 -1.18 -4.83
N GLN A 254 24.08 -1.63 -3.63
CA GLN A 254 22.82 -2.29 -3.38
C GLN A 254 22.28 -1.86 -2.02
N GLN A 255 21.00 -1.46 -1.99
CA GLN A 255 20.33 -1.07 -0.79
C GLN A 255 18.91 -1.62 -0.77
N ILE A 256 18.44 -2.12 0.39
CA ILE A 256 17.05 -2.49 0.61
C ILE A 256 16.46 -1.46 1.58
N TYR A 257 15.44 -0.77 1.11
CA TYR A 257 14.73 0.22 1.89
C TYR A 257 13.48 -0.37 2.51
N SER A 258 13.24 -0.02 3.77
CA SER A 258 12.05 -0.38 4.56
C SER A 258 11.42 0.88 5.15
N GLY A 259 10.16 0.80 5.54
CA GLY A 259 9.40 1.92 6.07
C GLY A 259 7.99 1.99 5.48
N SER A 260 7.31 3.11 5.69
CA SER A 260 6.01 3.41 5.08
C SER A 260 6.12 3.64 3.58
N VAL A 261 4.98 3.65 2.88
CA VAL A 261 4.89 3.95 1.44
C VAL A 261 5.62 5.26 1.10
N PHE A 262 5.45 6.31 1.89
CA PHE A 262 6.11 7.60 1.69
C PHE A 262 7.63 7.49 1.84
N GLU A 263 8.09 6.85 2.92
CA GLU A 263 9.52 6.65 3.18
C GLU A 263 10.18 5.80 2.10
N LEU A 264 9.50 4.76 1.60
CA LEU A 264 10.00 3.91 0.51
C LEU A 264 10.19 4.69 -0.78
N VAL A 265 9.22 5.53 -1.14
CA VAL A 265 9.31 6.39 -2.33
C VAL A 265 10.45 7.39 -2.21
N ASP A 266 10.50 8.14 -1.10
CA ASP A 266 11.51 9.18 -0.90
C ASP A 266 12.94 8.61 -0.93
N GLN A 267 13.15 7.46 -0.27
CA GLN A 267 14.44 6.78 -0.22
C GLN A 267 14.87 6.23 -1.59
N ALA A 268 13.93 5.63 -2.34
CA ALA A 268 14.24 5.10 -3.67
C ALA A 268 14.51 6.20 -4.70
N VAL A 269 13.75 7.30 -4.66
CA VAL A 269 14.04 8.48 -5.50
C VAL A 269 15.39 9.08 -5.14
N ALA A 270 15.68 9.26 -3.85
CA ALA A 270 16.96 9.76 -3.39
C ALA A 270 18.12 8.85 -3.83
N PHE A 271 17.95 7.52 -3.78
CA PHE A 271 18.93 6.57 -4.31
C PHE A 271 19.23 6.85 -5.78
N VAL A 272 18.22 6.95 -6.64
CA VAL A 272 18.43 7.20 -8.07
C VAL A 272 19.12 8.54 -8.26
N MET A 273 18.63 9.62 -7.63
CA MET A 273 19.18 10.97 -7.81
C MET A 273 20.63 11.12 -7.31
N THR A 274 21.05 10.29 -6.35
CA THR A 274 22.45 10.30 -5.86
C THR A 274 23.41 9.47 -6.71
N HIS A 275 22.89 8.59 -7.58
CA HIS A 275 23.71 7.69 -8.40
C HIS A 275 23.65 8.01 -9.92
N ILE A 276 23.01 9.12 -10.29
CA ILE A 276 22.99 9.64 -11.66
C ILE A 276 23.81 10.93 -11.76
N ASP A 277 24.17 11.30 -12.99
CA ASP A 277 24.93 12.54 -13.23
C ASP A 277 24.04 13.77 -12.95
N ALA A 278 24.64 14.76 -12.33
CA ALA A 278 24.06 16.06 -12.12
C ALA A 278 24.98 17.14 -12.70
N ARG A 279 24.42 18.08 -13.45
CA ARG A 279 25.14 19.25 -13.99
C ARG A 279 24.69 20.48 -13.24
N VAL A 280 25.62 21.32 -12.87
CA VAL A 280 25.34 22.63 -12.32
C VAL A 280 25.24 23.60 -13.50
N SER A 281 24.05 24.22 -13.67
CA SER A 281 23.84 25.16 -14.78
C SER A 281 24.76 26.39 -14.66
N ASP A 282 25.21 26.91 -15.82
CA ASP A 282 25.99 28.13 -15.88
C ASP A 282 25.25 29.32 -15.28
N ARG A 283 25.91 30.11 -14.46
CA ARG A 283 25.38 31.31 -13.79
C ARG A 283 24.91 32.45 -14.71
N THR A 284 24.80 32.19 -16.01
CA THR A 284 24.50 33.24 -17.00
C THR A 284 23.05 33.73 -16.98
N LYS A 285 22.12 33.03 -16.30
CA LYS A 285 20.69 33.37 -16.33
C LYS A 285 20.05 33.64 -14.95
N SER A 286 20.69 33.30 -13.82
CA SER A 286 20.16 33.50 -12.48
C SER A 286 21.26 33.52 -11.43
N ALA A 287 21.07 34.28 -10.33
CA ALA A 287 21.92 34.24 -9.15
C ALA A 287 21.82 32.90 -8.38
N GLN A 288 20.78 32.13 -8.62
CA GLN A 288 20.61 30.77 -8.10
C GLN A 288 21.07 29.77 -9.15
N THR A 289 21.91 28.83 -8.75
CA THR A 289 22.42 27.76 -9.60
C THR A 289 21.44 26.58 -9.51
N ASP A 290 20.75 26.28 -10.61
CA ASP A 290 19.89 25.10 -10.68
C ASP A 290 20.75 23.85 -10.95
N VAL A 291 20.47 22.77 -10.21
CA VAL A 291 21.08 21.46 -10.47
C VAL A 291 20.19 20.73 -11.46
N GLU A 292 20.71 20.48 -12.64
CA GLU A 292 20.04 19.71 -13.68
C GLU A 292 20.53 18.26 -13.65
N TYR A 293 19.64 17.35 -13.35
CA TYR A 293 19.94 15.91 -13.38
C TYR A 293 19.82 15.36 -14.79
N GLU A 294 20.55 14.28 -15.12
CA GLU A 294 20.47 13.62 -16.43
C GLU A 294 19.10 12.95 -16.68
N LEU A 295 18.36 12.60 -15.60
CA LEU A 295 16.97 12.14 -15.67
C LEU A 295 16.04 13.17 -15.01
N PRO A 296 14.87 13.43 -15.58
CA PRO A 296 13.91 14.35 -14.95
C PRO A 296 13.40 13.76 -13.63
N VAL A 297 13.62 14.48 -12.52
CA VAL A 297 13.27 14.06 -11.16
C VAL A 297 11.80 13.63 -11.07
N GLN A 298 10.90 14.38 -11.71
CA GLN A 298 9.47 14.09 -11.68
C GLN A 298 9.13 12.79 -12.41
N ALA A 299 9.82 12.44 -13.51
CA ALA A 299 9.61 11.18 -14.21
C ALA A 299 10.09 9.98 -13.38
N VAL A 300 11.22 10.11 -12.69
CA VAL A 300 11.74 9.09 -11.77
C VAL A 300 10.80 8.92 -10.57
N THR A 301 10.33 10.03 -10.00
CA THR A 301 9.36 10.01 -8.89
C THR A 301 8.08 9.31 -9.30
N GLU A 302 7.49 9.69 -10.44
CA GLU A 302 6.26 9.08 -10.97
C GLU A 302 6.43 7.56 -11.18
N ALA A 303 7.57 7.14 -11.76
CA ALA A 303 7.88 5.73 -11.98
C ALA A 303 7.90 4.92 -10.66
N ILE A 304 8.57 5.44 -9.64
CA ILE A 304 8.74 4.78 -8.34
C ILE A 304 7.43 4.81 -7.54
N VAL A 305 6.74 5.94 -7.52
CA VAL A 305 5.43 6.06 -6.82
C VAL A 305 4.43 5.09 -7.41
N ASN A 306 4.31 5.04 -8.75
CA ASN A 306 3.40 4.11 -9.42
C ASN A 306 3.76 2.65 -9.10
N ALA A 307 5.04 2.28 -9.08
CA ALA A 307 5.46 0.95 -8.71
C ALA A 307 5.07 0.59 -7.26
N VAL A 308 5.22 1.51 -6.31
CA VAL A 308 4.86 1.27 -4.91
C VAL A 308 3.35 1.26 -4.71
N VAL A 309 2.61 2.22 -5.30
CA VAL A 309 1.15 2.34 -5.12
C VAL A 309 0.39 1.21 -5.82
N HIS A 310 0.82 0.80 -7.02
CA HIS A 310 0.15 -0.24 -7.81
C HIS A 310 0.70 -1.65 -7.59
N ARG A 311 1.66 -1.83 -6.69
CA ARG A 311 2.23 -3.13 -6.35
C ARG A 311 1.13 -4.12 -5.95
N ASP A 312 1.26 -5.37 -6.38
CA ASP A 312 0.53 -6.48 -5.76
C ASP A 312 1.14 -6.82 -4.40
N TYR A 313 0.51 -6.37 -3.33
CA TYR A 313 0.95 -6.60 -1.95
C TYR A 313 0.70 -8.02 -1.46
N THR A 314 0.01 -8.87 -2.22
CA THR A 314 -0.10 -10.31 -1.95
C THR A 314 1.12 -11.08 -2.46
N SER A 315 1.89 -10.49 -3.38
CA SER A 315 3.12 -11.07 -3.90
C SER A 315 4.25 -11.03 -2.87
N THR A 316 5.08 -12.07 -2.87
CA THR A 316 6.32 -12.15 -2.09
C THR A 316 7.47 -11.36 -2.73
N GLY A 317 7.34 -10.93 -4.00
CA GLY A 317 8.29 -10.07 -4.70
C GLY A 317 8.31 -8.65 -4.13
N ALA A 318 9.44 -7.98 -4.17
CA ALA A 318 9.59 -6.57 -3.80
C ALA A 318 9.70 -5.71 -5.06
N VAL A 319 9.34 -4.42 -4.97
CA VAL A 319 9.66 -3.44 -6.00
C VAL A 319 11.18 -3.37 -6.15
N GLN A 320 11.68 -3.37 -7.39
CA GLN A 320 13.11 -3.28 -7.67
C GLN A 320 13.38 -2.05 -8.56
N VAL A 321 14.34 -1.25 -8.16
CA VAL A 321 14.83 -0.07 -8.88
C VAL A 321 16.26 -0.36 -9.29
N MET A 322 16.47 -0.64 -10.56
CA MET A 322 17.76 -1.05 -11.10
C MET A 322 18.33 0.04 -12.01
N LEU A 323 19.43 0.62 -11.59
CA LEU A 323 20.13 1.65 -12.34
C LEU A 323 21.28 1.04 -13.13
N PHE A 324 21.13 0.99 -14.44
CA PHE A 324 22.18 0.61 -15.39
C PHE A 324 22.89 1.83 -15.96
N ARG A 325 23.95 1.59 -16.68
CA ARG A 325 24.71 2.64 -17.37
C ARG A 325 23.89 3.40 -18.42
N ASP A 326 22.95 2.70 -19.10
CA ASP A 326 22.16 3.18 -20.23
C ASP A 326 20.68 3.39 -19.91
N ARG A 327 20.21 2.92 -18.74
CA ARG A 327 18.80 2.98 -18.38
C ARG A 327 18.56 2.85 -16.87
N LEU A 328 17.38 3.26 -16.47
CA LEU A 328 16.73 2.97 -15.18
C LEU A 328 15.59 2.00 -15.43
N GLU A 329 15.57 0.87 -14.75
CA GLU A 329 14.46 -0.08 -14.74
C GLU A 329 13.74 -0.04 -13.39
N VAL A 330 12.41 0.02 -13.44
CA VAL A 330 11.54 -0.10 -12.26
C VAL A 330 10.64 -1.30 -12.45
N TRP A 331 10.90 -2.35 -11.68
CA TRP A 331 10.15 -3.60 -11.66
C TRP A 331 9.12 -3.59 -10.56
N ASN A 332 7.88 -3.88 -10.90
CA ASN A 332 6.76 -3.90 -9.97
C ASN A 332 6.09 -5.27 -9.99
N PRO A 333 6.10 -6.03 -8.87
CA PRO A 333 5.35 -7.27 -8.77
C PRO A 333 3.86 -7.05 -9.00
N GLY A 334 3.29 -7.80 -9.94
CA GLY A 334 1.88 -7.75 -10.30
C GLY A 334 1.62 -7.23 -11.70
N GLY A 335 0.36 -7.37 -12.12
CA GLY A 335 -0.13 -7.01 -13.43
C GLY A 335 -0.82 -5.65 -13.49
N LEU A 336 -1.32 -5.32 -14.67
CA LEU A 336 -2.15 -4.13 -14.87
C LEU A 336 -3.60 -4.40 -14.42
N PRO A 337 -4.33 -3.38 -13.93
CA PRO A 337 -5.74 -3.49 -13.63
C PRO A 337 -6.55 -3.97 -14.84
N LYS A 338 -7.65 -4.69 -14.57
CA LYS A 338 -8.52 -5.25 -15.63
C LYS A 338 -8.97 -4.14 -16.60
N GLY A 339 -8.70 -4.35 -17.90
CA GLY A 339 -9.07 -3.41 -18.98
C GLY A 339 -8.01 -2.35 -19.29
N LEU A 340 -6.91 -2.30 -18.55
CA LEU A 340 -5.72 -1.52 -18.89
C LEU A 340 -4.70 -2.43 -19.61
N THR A 341 -4.08 -1.95 -20.67
CA THR A 341 -3.02 -2.65 -21.41
C THR A 341 -1.79 -1.78 -21.51
N VAL A 342 -0.65 -2.36 -21.85
CA VAL A 342 0.61 -1.63 -22.03
C VAL A 342 0.49 -0.52 -23.09
N GLU A 343 -0.26 -0.77 -24.16
CA GLU A 343 -0.50 0.20 -25.23
C GLU A 343 -1.32 1.40 -24.69
N LYS A 344 -2.32 1.14 -23.85
CA LYS A 344 -3.13 2.22 -23.24
C LYS A 344 -2.33 3.09 -22.28
N LEU A 345 -1.31 2.56 -21.63
CA LEU A 345 -0.43 3.36 -20.77
C LEU A 345 0.35 4.44 -21.53
N GLN A 346 0.56 4.25 -22.82
CA GLN A 346 1.28 5.21 -23.68
C GLN A 346 0.42 6.40 -24.13
N GLY A 347 -0.88 6.38 -23.81
CA GLY A 347 -1.83 7.42 -24.18
C GLY A 347 -2.78 7.77 -23.03
N HIS A 348 -3.80 8.54 -23.36
CA HIS A 348 -4.82 8.94 -22.37
C HIS A 348 -5.59 7.70 -21.87
N HIS A 349 -5.63 7.48 -20.59
CA HIS A 349 -6.40 6.41 -19.94
C HIS A 349 -7.01 6.89 -18.63
N ARG A 350 -8.03 6.18 -18.15
CA ARG A 350 -8.62 6.45 -16.83
C ARG A 350 -7.65 6.01 -15.73
N SER A 351 -7.60 6.77 -14.64
CA SER A 351 -6.93 6.34 -13.42
C SER A 351 -7.67 5.13 -12.82
N MET A 352 -6.96 4.02 -12.68
CA MET A 352 -7.50 2.75 -12.14
C MET A 352 -6.50 2.20 -11.12
N PRO A 353 -6.49 2.71 -9.88
CA PRO A 353 -5.52 2.28 -8.89
C PRO A 353 -5.78 0.84 -8.45
N THR A 354 -4.73 0.00 -8.43
CA THR A 354 -4.76 -1.35 -7.87
C THR A 354 -5.07 -1.30 -6.37
N ASN A 355 -4.55 -0.29 -5.68
CA ASN A 355 -4.71 -0.05 -4.25
C ASN A 355 -5.30 1.35 -4.01
N PRO A 356 -6.63 1.51 -4.08
CA PRO A 356 -7.28 2.82 -4.01
C PRO A 356 -7.09 3.54 -2.67
N LEU A 357 -7.03 2.82 -1.54
CA LEU A 357 -6.79 3.42 -0.22
C LEU A 357 -5.32 3.84 -0.01
N LEU A 358 -4.38 3.31 -0.80
CA LEU A 358 -3.01 3.84 -0.87
C LEU A 358 -2.93 5.05 -1.81
N ALA A 359 -3.57 4.96 -2.98
CA ALA A 359 -3.49 5.99 -4.01
C ALA A 359 -4.02 7.35 -3.52
N ASN A 360 -5.13 7.36 -2.77
CA ASN A 360 -5.73 8.60 -2.31
C ASN A 360 -4.85 9.40 -1.33
N PRO A 361 -4.28 8.85 -0.25
CA PRO A 361 -3.33 9.58 0.60
C PRO A 361 -2.06 10.02 -0.13
N VAL A 362 -1.54 9.22 -1.06
CA VAL A 362 -0.36 9.55 -1.86
C VAL A 362 -0.64 10.75 -2.79
N TYR A 363 -1.85 10.82 -3.37
CA TYR A 363 -2.34 12.00 -4.10
C TYR A 363 -2.48 13.22 -3.19
N LEU A 364 -3.12 13.07 -2.02
CA LEU A 364 -3.31 14.18 -1.07
C LEU A 364 -1.97 14.75 -0.61
N ALA A 365 -0.96 13.92 -0.41
CA ALA A 365 0.39 14.36 -0.07
C ALA A 365 1.16 14.98 -1.24
N GLY A 366 0.60 14.97 -2.47
CA GLY A 366 1.17 15.64 -3.63
C GLY A 366 2.21 14.84 -4.40
N TYR A 367 2.28 13.51 -4.22
CA TYR A 367 3.22 12.66 -4.93
C TYR A 367 2.77 12.31 -6.35
N ILE A 368 1.45 12.20 -6.58
CA ILE A 368 0.83 11.84 -7.88
C ILE A 368 -0.37 12.75 -8.18
N GLU A 369 -0.80 12.71 -9.46
CA GLU A 369 -2.08 13.26 -9.90
C GLU A 369 -3.13 12.15 -10.08
N GLN A 370 -4.43 12.47 -9.93
CA GLN A 370 -5.52 11.47 -10.05
C GLN A 370 -6.21 11.46 -11.43
N ILE A 371 -5.66 12.15 -12.43
CA ILE A 371 -6.36 12.38 -13.71
C ILE A 371 -6.00 11.31 -14.77
N GLY A 372 -5.11 10.36 -14.46
CA GLY A 372 -4.64 9.35 -15.43
C GLY A 372 -3.64 9.88 -16.45
N THR A 373 -2.99 11.02 -16.15
CA THR A 373 -1.95 11.64 -16.99
C THR A 373 -0.54 11.25 -16.57
N GLY A 374 -0.35 10.60 -15.42
CA GLY A 374 0.97 10.35 -14.83
C GLY A 374 1.94 9.65 -15.79
N THR A 375 1.50 8.61 -16.50
CA THR A 375 2.35 7.91 -17.48
C THR A 375 2.65 8.75 -18.71
N THR A 376 1.70 9.53 -19.22
CA THR A 376 1.92 10.44 -20.35
C THR A 376 2.83 11.59 -19.96
N ASP A 377 2.65 12.17 -18.77
CA ASP A 377 3.51 13.22 -18.23
C ASP A 377 4.96 12.71 -18.03
N LEU A 378 5.13 11.49 -17.54
CA LEU A 378 6.43 10.83 -17.42
C LEU A 378 7.12 10.72 -18.80
N ILE A 379 6.39 10.25 -19.82
CA ILE A 379 6.90 10.13 -21.18
C ILE A 379 7.29 11.50 -21.72
N ASP A 380 6.41 12.48 -21.62
CA ASP A 380 6.62 13.82 -22.18
C ASP A 380 7.81 14.54 -21.50
N ARG A 381 8.01 14.34 -20.21
CA ARG A 381 9.17 14.86 -19.47
C ARG A 381 10.48 14.22 -19.96
N CYS A 382 10.50 12.89 -20.18
CA CYS A 382 11.67 12.21 -20.74
C CYS A 382 11.99 12.74 -22.15
N VAL A 383 10.99 12.89 -23.01
CA VAL A 383 11.17 13.43 -24.36
C VAL A 383 11.65 14.88 -24.33
N ALA A 384 11.11 15.72 -23.42
CA ALA A 384 11.58 17.10 -23.24
C ALA A 384 13.04 17.19 -22.79
N TYR A 385 13.54 16.17 -22.07
CA TYR A 385 14.96 16.01 -21.71
C TYR A 385 15.80 15.41 -22.83
N SER A 386 15.27 15.29 -24.06
CA SER A 386 15.93 14.66 -25.22
C SER A 386 16.32 13.20 -24.96
N LEU A 387 15.65 12.51 -24.04
CA LEU A 387 15.85 11.10 -23.78
C LEU A 387 14.98 10.26 -24.73
N PRO A 388 15.37 9.01 -25.03
CA PRO A 388 14.51 8.08 -25.72
C PRO A 388 13.19 7.88 -24.96
N ARG A 389 12.12 7.64 -25.72
CA ARG A 389 10.80 7.40 -25.13
C ARG A 389 10.83 6.20 -24.17
N PRO A 390 10.33 6.33 -22.94
CA PRO A 390 10.25 5.22 -21.99
C PRO A 390 9.43 4.06 -22.54
N THR A 391 9.77 2.84 -22.12
CA THR A 391 9.06 1.63 -22.54
C THR A 391 8.42 0.93 -21.34
N PHE A 392 7.27 0.30 -21.62
CA PHE A 392 6.52 -0.48 -20.64
C PHE A 392 6.43 -1.91 -21.15
N LYS A 393 6.63 -2.89 -20.27
CA LYS A 393 6.46 -4.31 -20.56
C LYS A 393 5.67 -4.97 -19.45
N LEU A 394 4.93 -5.99 -19.80
CA LEU A 394 4.23 -6.86 -18.87
C LEU A 394 4.52 -8.30 -19.30
N GLU A 395 5.28 -8.99 -18.48
CA GLU A 395 5.54 -10.42 -18.60
C GLU A 395 4.99 -11.07 -17.31
N ASP A 396 5.82 -11.62 -16.46
CA ASP A 396 5.40 -12.08 -15.12
C ASP A 396 5.17 -10.89 -14.18
N ASP A 397 6.01 -9.86 -14.28
CA ASP A 397 5.94 -8.60 -13.56
C ASP A 397 5.83 -7.40 -14.53
N PHE A 398 5.40 -6.24 -14.00
CA PHE A 398 5.37 -5.01 -14.78
C PHE A 398 6.74 -4.31 -14.73
N LEU A 399 7.28 -3.99 -15.89
CA LEU A 399 8.55 -3.29 -16.07
C LEU A 399 8.36 -1.94 -16.77
N LEU A 400 8.83 -0.89 -16.13
CA LEU A 400 9.05 0.42 -16.74
C LEU A 400 10.55 0.66 -16.94
N THR A 401 10.93 1.05 -18.16
CA THR A 401 12.31 1.43 -18.50
C THR A 401 12.40 2.89 -18.92
N ILE A 402 13.23 3.67 -18.24
CA ILE A 402 13.61 5.04 -18.61
C ILE A 402 15.05 4.99 -19.11
N TYR A 403 15.27 5.37 -20.37
CA TYR A 403 16.60 5.35 -20.98
C TYR A 403 17.41 6.57 -20.54
N ARG A 404 18.72 6.38 -20.41
CA ARG A 404 19.71 7.43 -20.15
C ARG A 404 20.43 7.79 -21.45
N HIS A 405 21.09 8.95 -21.49
CA HIS A 405 21.99 9.26 -22.59
C HIS A 405 23.11 8.21 -22.67
N ALA A 406 23.38 7.68 -23.87
CA ALA A 406 24.42 6.71 -24.06
C ALA A 406 25.78 7.31 -23.67
N LYS A 407 26.42 6.79 -22.63
CA LYS A 407 27.77 7.12 -22.28
C LYS A 407 28.74 6.32 -23.17
N PRO A 408 29.86 6.92 -23.63
CA PRO A 408 30.88 6.19 -24.42
C PRO A 408 31.30 4.92 -23.70
N ASP A 409 31.53 3.85 -24.45
CA ASP A 409 31.97 2.57 -23.90
C ASP A 409 33.38 2.69 -23.34
N VAL A 410 33.50 2.77 -22.02
CA VAL A 410 34.77 2.50 -21.34
C VAL A 410 34.80 0.98 -21.24
N SER A 411 35.42 0.33 -22.24
CA SER A 411 35.55 -1.11 -22.34
C SER A 411 35.98 -1.71 -20.99
N GLN A 412 35.29 -2.77 -20.54
CA GLN A 412 35.64 -3.53 -19.33
C GLN A 412 37.11 -4.01 -19.34
N ASP A 413 37.73 -4.12 -20.51
CA ASP A 413 39.13 -4.43 -20.72
C ASP A 413 40.08 -3.43 -20.06
N ASN A 414 39.71 -2.15 -19.92
CA ASN A 414 40.53 -1.16 -19.25
C ASN A 414 40.50 -1.23 -17.71
N LEU A 415 39.44 -1.81 -17.13
CA LEU A 415 39.37 -2.02 -15.67
C LEU A 415 40.02 -3.33 -15.23
N LEU A 416 40.08 -4.35 -16.11
CA LEU A 416 40.71 -5.64 -15.85
C LEU A 416 42.19 -5.65 -16.28
N ASN A 417 42.59 -4.87 -17.28
CA ASN A 417 43.99 -4.80 -17.75
C ASN A 417 44.87 -3.90 -16.90
N ASN A 418 44.35 -2.97 -16.12
CA ASN A 418 45.14 -2.20 -15.16
C ASN A 418 45.67 -3.03 -13.96
N ASN A 419 45.21 -4.28 -13.80
CA ASN A 419 45.73 -5.19 -12.77
C ASN A 419 46.83 -6.14 -13.26
N LYS A 420 47.30 -6.04 -14.50
CA LYS A 420 48.28 -7.00 -15.07
C LYS A 420 49.56 -6.43 -15.65
N VAL A 421 49.92 -5.20 -15.42
CA VAL A 421 51.29 -4.78 -15.81
C VAL A 421 51.85 -3.79 -14.79
N ASN A 422 52.95 -4.23 -14.23
CA ASN A 422 54.10 -3.52 -13.69
C ASN A 422 54.28 -3.45 -12.17
N ASN A 423 55.13 -4.34 -11.70
CA ASN A 423 56.19 -4.01 -10.74
C ASN A 423 56.97 -2.81 -11.25
N ILE A 424 56.63 -1.61 -10.86
CA ILE A 424 57.49 -0.43 -10.88
C ILE A 424 57.25 0.37 -9.60
N THR A 425 58.34 0.70 -8.94
CA THR A 425 58.51 1.51 -7.74
C THR A 425 57.67 2.80 -7.68
N PRO A 426 57.33 3.30 -6.48
CA PRO A 426 56.33 4.35 -6.29
C PRO A 426 56.90 5.72 -6.65
N GLN A 427 56.51 6.25 -7.79
CA GLN A 427 56.53 7.68 -8.08
C GLN A 427 55.56 8.00 -9.20
N ASP A 428 54.64 8.95 -8.91
CA ASP A 428 53.76 9.67 -9.83
C ASP A 428 52.56 8.89 -10.42
N THR A 429 51.48 8.82 -9.66
CA THR A 429 50.13 8.56 -10.18
C THR A 429 49.29 9.85 -10.13
N PRO A 430 48.52 10.22 -11.19
CA PRO A 430 47.52 11.29 -11.10
C PRO A 430 46.41 10.82 -10.18
N GLN A 431 46.12 11.58 -9.13
CA GLN A 431 45.04 11.35 -8.18
C GLN A 431 43.69 11.38 -8.87
N ASP A 432 42.96 10.25 -8.83
CA ASP A 432 41.54 10.22 -9.06
C ASP A 432 40.85 11.18 -8.05
N THR A 433 40.25 12.23 -8.56
CA THR A 433 39.49 13.20 -7.74
C THR A 433 38.27 12.53 -7.22
N PRO A 434 38.03 12.33 -5.90
CA PRO A 434 36.83 11.76 -5.37
C PRO A 434 35.64 12.64 -5.76
N GLN A 435 34.61 12.02 -6.31
CA GLN A 435 33.37 12.70 -6.72
C GLN A 435 32.64 13.23 -5.48
N VAL A 436 32.57 14.56 -5.33
CA VAL A 436 32.00 15.23 -4.16
C VAL A 436 30.51 15.23 -4.25
N THR A 437 29.82 14.59 -3.30
CA THR A 437 28.34 14.54 -3.27
C THR A 437 27.74 15.90 -2.93
N PRO A 438 26.46 16.18 -3.35
CA PRO A 438 25.75 17.42 -2.97
C PRO A 438 25.69 17.65 -1.45
N GLN A 439 25.60 16.58 -0.67
CA GLN A 439 25.64 16.64 0.80
C GLN A 439 26.98 17.12 1.33
N VAL A 440 28.07 16.65 0.73
CA VAL A 440 29.43 17.08 1.06
C VAL A 440 29.65 18.55 0.68
N ILE A 441 29.15 18.98 -0.49
CA ILE A 441 29.17 20.39 -0.90
C ILE A 441 28.40 21.27 0.08
N ARG A 442 27.23 20.83 0.50
CA ARG A 442 26.41 21.57 1.48
C ARG A 442 27.11 21.66 2.84
N LEU A 443 27.72 20.55 3.29
CA LEU A 443 28.53 20.53 4.52
C LEU A 443 29.73 21.47 4.41
N TYR A 444 30.44 21.43 3.27
CA TYR A 444 31.57 22.28 2.99
C TYR A 444 31.21 23.78 3.08
N LYS A 445 30.10 24.19 2.45
CA LYS A 445 29.61 25.58 2.51
C LYS A 445 29.23 26.03 3.91
N VAL A 446 28.72 25.11 4.74
CA VAL A 446 28.38 25.41 6.15
C VAL A 446 29.63 25.54 7.02
N ILE A 447 30.67 24.75 6.78
CA ILE A 447 31.92 24.85 7.53
C ILE A 447 32.67 26.15 7.18
N GLY A 448 32.79 26.48 5.90
CA GLY A 448 33.50 27.67 5.44
C GLY A 448 34.90 27.76 6.07
N ASP A 449 35.31 28.96 6.56
CA ASP A 449 36.58 29.17 7.27
C ASP A 449 36.48 28.90 8.80
N SER A 450 35.39 28.33 9.28
CA SER A 450 35.12 28.10 10.70
C SER A 450 35.51 26.68 11.13
N GLU A 451 35.69 26.50 12.44
CA GLU A 451 35.81 25.18 13.08
C GLU A 451 34.49 24.90 13.86
N LEU A 452 33.69 23.95 13.38
CA LEU A 452 32.37 23.67 13.93
C LEU A 452 32.28 22.27 14.54
N THR A 453 31.57 22.14 15.65
CA THR A 453 31.25 20.84 16.26
C THR A 453 30.18 20.10 15.47
N LYS A 454 30.06 18.77 15.65
CA LYS A 454 29.01 17.96 15.05
C LYS A 454 27.60 18.55 15.29
N GLN A 455 27.32 19.00 16.52
CA GLN A 455 26.02 19.57 16.90
C GLN A 455 25.73 20.90 16.16
N GLN A 456 26.73 21.77 16.04
CA GLN A 456 26.59 23.03 15.31
C GLN A 456 26.34 22.78 13.80
N LEU A 457 27.07 21.84 13.20
CA LEU A 457 26.88 21.45 11.80
C LEU A 457 25.47 20.90 11.56
N MET A 458 25.02 19.97 12.40
CA MET A 458 23.68 19.41 12.28
C MET A 458 22.59 20.48 12.45
N LYS A 459 22.73 21.38 13.41
CA LYS A 459 21.79 22.48 13.63
C LYS A 459 21.70 23.42 12.44
N THR A 460 22.85 23.80 11.85
CA THR A 460 22.92 24.71 10.69
C THR A 460 22.36 24.04 9.43
N LEU A 461 22.53 22.71 9.29
CA LEU A 461 22.00 21.93 8.18
C LEU A 461 20.53 21.57 8.33
N GLY A 462 19.93 21.82 9.50
CA GLY A 462 18.55 21.44 9.81
C GLY A 462 18.35 19.94 9.97
N LEU A 463 19.36 19.20 10.50
CA LEU A 463 19.38 17.75 10.62
C LEU A 463 19.28 17.35 12.09
N GLU A 464 18.36 16.43 12.40
CA GLU A 464 18.19 15.88 13.75
C GLU A 464 18.80 14.48 13.92
N ASP A 465 18.84 13.67 12.84
CA ASP A 465 19.41 12.33 12.87
C ASP A 465 20.96 12.36 12.77
N GLY A 466 21.59 12.08 13.91
CA GLY A 466 23.05 12.04 14.01
C GLY A 466 23.72 10.88 13.28
N LYS A 467 22.98 9.78 12.97
CA LYS A 467 23.49 8.65 12.18
C LYS A 467 23.46 8.99 10.70
N TYR A 468 22.36 9.55 10.22
CA TYR A 468 22.22 10.05 8.86
C TYR A 468 23.26 11.13 8.54
N PHE A 469 23.39 12.13 9.42
CA PHE A 469 24.42 13.17 9.27
C PHE A 469 25.82 12.57 9.15
N ARG A 470 26.19 11.61 10.01
CA ARG A 470 27.48 10.96 9.97
C ARG A 470 27.75 10.25 8.64
N LEU A 471 26.78 9.43 8.17
CA LEU A 471 26.97 8.55 7.00
C LEU A 471 26.87 9.31 5.68
N SER A 472 25.98 10.31 5.58
CA SER A 472 25.68 10.99 4.32
C SER A 472 26.44 12.32 4.12
N TYR A 473 26.93 12.94 5.19
CA TYR A 473 27.60 14.23 5.14
C TYR A 473 29.04 14.14 5.63
N LEU A 474 29.24 13.68 6.87
CA LEU A 474 30.50 13.82 7.57
C LEU A 474 31.56 12.82 7.09
N GLN A 475 31.20 11.52 7.05
CA GLN A 475 32.13 10.47 6.66
C GLN A 475 32.61 10.61 5.20
N PRO A 476 31.72 10.84 4.22
CA PRO A 476 32.16 11.05 2.83
C PRO A 476 33.07 12.26 2.66
N ALA A 477 32.86 13.34 3.43
CA ALA A 477 33.74 14.52 3.38
C ALA A 477 35.10 14.26 4.01
N LEU A 478 35.19 13.45 5.07
CA LEU A 478 36.44 13.00 5.67
C LEU A 478 37.18 12.04 4.74
N ASP A 479 36.48 11.07 4.15
CA ASP A 479 37.08 10.07 3.24
C ASP A 479 37.61 10.72 1.96
N ALA A 480 36.92 11.77 1.48
CA ALA A 480 37.41 12.59 0.37
C ALA A 480 38.58 13.50 0.75
N GLY A 481 38.91 13.61 2.03
CA GLY A 481 39.96 14.48 2.54
C GLY A 481 39.66 15.98 2.38
N LEU A 482 38.40 16.36 2.28
CA LEU A 482 37.97 17.75 2.11
C LEU A 482 37.83 18.48 3.46
N ILE A 483 37.54 17.72 4.49
CA ILE A 483 37.49 18.19 5.88
C ILE A 483 38.39 17.31 6.75
N GLU A 484 38.80 17.85 7.89
CA GLU A 484 39.58 17.11 8.87
C GLU A 484 39.05 17.33 10.30
N MET A 485 39.36 16.36 11.15
CA MET A 485 39.09 16.45 12.59
C MET A 485 40.17 17.29 13.28
N THR A 486 39.78 18.19 14.18
CA THR A 486 40.75 18.99 14.96
C THR A 486 41.46 18.18 16.05
N ILE A 487 40.87 17.05 16.46
CA ILE A 487 41.44 16.12 17.46
C ILE A 487 41.36 14.69 16.90
N PRO A 488 42.19 14.31 15.90
CA PRO A 488 42.07 13.01 15.23
C PRO A 488 42.35 11.82 16.16
N ASP A 489 43.25 11.99 17.16
CA ASP A 489 43.58 10.93 18.12
C ASP A 489 42.46 10.59 19.10
N LYS A 490 41.41 11.44 19.20
CA LYS A 490 40.22 11.24 20.06
C LYS A 490 38.94 11.59 19.28
N PRO A 491 38.53 10.79 18.28
CA PRO A 491 37.42 11.13 17.40
C PRO A 491 36.06 11.25 18.12
N THR A 492 35.90 10.65 19.28
CA THR A 492 34.70 10.71 20.12
C THR A 492 34.71 11.83 21.17
N SER A 493 35.72 12.69 21.16
CA SER A 493 35.84 13.81 22.11
C SER A 493 34.65 14.76 22.01
N LYS A 494 34.10 15.21 23.13
CA LYS A 494 33.05 16.24 23.20
C LYS A 494 33.47 17.58 22.58
N ASN A 495 34.78 17.81 22.52
CA ASN A 495 35.39 19.04 21.97
C ASN A 495 35.82 18.87 20.51
N GLN A 496 35.50 17.73 19.86
CA GLN A 496 35.82 17.49 18.46
C GLN A 496 35.13 18.51 17.58
N LYS A 497 35.93 19.18 16.73
CA LYS A 497 35.46 20.08 15.66
C LYS A 497 35.96 19.59 14.31
N TYR A 498 35.36 20.11 13.25
CA TYR A 498 35.68 19.82 11.88
C TYR A 498 35.98 21.11 11.15
N ARG A 499 37.02 21.09 10.28
CA ARG A 499 37.43 22.23 9.45
C ARG A 499 37.82 21.77 8.05
N ILE A 500 37.83 22.70 7.10
CA ILE A 500 38.22 22.43 5.72
C ILE A 500 39.74 22.25 5.65
N THR A 501 40.20 21.21 4.93
CA THR A 501 41.61 20.94 4.68
C THR A 501 42.19 21.89 3.62
N LYS A 502 43.51 21.89 3.44
CA LYS A 502 44.17 22.61 2.31
C LYS A 502 43.62 22.11 0.97
N LYS A 503 43.49 20.80 0.81
CA LYS A 503 42.91 20.17 -0.39
C LYS A 503 41.49 20.64 -0.63
N GLY A 504 40.68 20.75 0.43
CA GLY A 504 39.30 21.26 0.34
C GLY A 504 39.27 22.71 -0.12
N LYS A 505 40.16 23.57 0.37
CA LYS A 505 40.25 25.00 -0.03
C LYS A 505 40.64 25.18 -1.49
N GLU A 506 41.49 24.31 -2.03
CA GLU A 506 41.93 24.32 -3.43
C GLU A 506 40.80 23.91 -4.41
N MET A 507 39.84 23.13 -3.96
CA MET A 507 38.70 22.65 -4.80
C MET A 507 37.65 23.70 -5.07
N ASN A 508 37.63 24.83 -4.36
CA ASN A 508 36.74 25.98 -4.58
C ASN A 508 35.24 25.59 -4.76
N LEU A 509 34.67 24.72 -3.87
CA LEU A 509 33.34 24.08 -3.92
C LEU A 509 32.20 25.00 -3.52
#